data_167d6daebf8b14a3c763020321184a2a
#
_entry.id   167d6daebf8b14a3c763020321184a2a
#
_cell.length_a   1.000
_cell.length_b   1.000
_cell.length_c   1.000
_cell.angle_alpha   90.00
_cell.angle_beta   90.00
_cell.angle_gamma   90.00
#
_symmetry.space_group_name_H-M   'P 1'
#
loop_
_entity.id
_entity.type
_entity.pdbx_description
1 polymer ?
#
loop_
_entity_poly.entity_id
_entity_poly.type
_entity_poly.pdbx_seq_one_letter_code
_entity_poly.pdbx_strand_id
1 'polypeptide(L)'
;MAKRKKKENNTLGLLILGLIFLFGILSQPKIFLFLLLIAIGTIVFIVYRKIKRLKMIKRSNIKEIDVMNGAEFENYLDVLFKSIGYKTKVTPTSRDYGADLIITKNSIKIAVQAKRYSEKVGISAVQQVSGAKSYYHAQEAWVVTNNYFTEPAKKLAAANNVGLIDRDKLIQLSAQAN
;
A
#
# COMPACT_ATOMS: atom_id res chain seq x y z
N MET A 1 13.34 34.45 29.22
CA MET A 1 13.76 33.30 30.05
C MET A 1 12.61 32.64 30.82
N ALA A 2 11.62 33.31 31.35
CA ALA A 2 10.51 32.72 32.14
C ALA A 2 9.60 31.74 31.38
N LYS A 3 9.33 31.95 30.10
CA LYS A 3 8.45 31.07 29.28
C LYS A 3 9.04 29.68 29.00
N ARG A 4 10.39 29.58 28.93
CA ARG A 4 11.11 28.33 28.70
C ARG A 4 11.10 27.44 29.96
N LYS A 5 11.34 28.02 31.14
CA LYS A 5 11.26 27.29 32.43
C LYS A 5 9.87 26.74 32.74
N LYS A 6 8.80 27.49 32.38
CA LYS A 6 7.42 27.06 32.61
C LYS A 6 7.04 25.83 31.71
N LYS A 7 7.61 25.74 30.48
CA LYS A 7 7.39 24.63 29.57
C LYS A 7 8.14 23.36 30.04
N GLU A 8 9.35 23.51 30.56
CA GLU A 8 10.14 22.40 31.13
C GLU A 8 9.50 21.82 32.39
N ASN A 9 8.98 22.66 33.27
CA ASN A 9 8.27 22.20 34.49
C ASN A 9 6.97 21.44 34.16
N ASN A 10 6.25 21.83 33.07
CA ASN A 10 5.05 21.10 32.63
C ASN A 10 5.39 19.73 32.02
N THR A 11 6.48 19.62 31.27
CA THR A 11 6.93 18.34 30.72
C THR A 11 7.43 17.39 31.81
N LEU A 12 8.15 17.91 32.81
CA LEU A 12 8.59 17.13 33.96
C LEU A 12 7.40 16.64 34.81
N GLY A 13 6.40 17.49 35.04
CA GLY A 13 5.17 17.13 35.74
C GLY A 13 4.37 16.04 35.01
N LEU A 14 4.27 16.11 33.68
CA LEU A 14 3.62 15.09 32.87
C LEU A 14 4.37 13.76 32.91
N LEU A 15 5.71 13.79 32.90
CA LEU A 15 6.54 12.59 33.02
C LEU A 15 6.35 11.91 34.38
N ILE A 16 6.33 12.68 35.48
CA ILE A 16 6.12 12.16 36.85
C ILE A 16 4.72 11.55 36.96
N LEU A 17 3.67 12.22 36.45
CA LEU A 17 2.31 11.67 36.41
C LEU A 17 2.24 10.38 35.59
N GLY A 18 2.94 10.33 34.44
CA GLY A 18 3.05 9.12 33.61
C GLY A 18 3.72 7.96 34.37
N LEU A 19 4.78 8.23 35.11
CA LEU A 19 5.49 7.22 35.95
C LEU A 19 4.61 6.71 37.09
N ILE A 20 3.89 7.60 37.79
CA ILE A 20 2.95 7.23 38.87
C ILE A 20 1.82 6.37 38.31
N PHE A 21 1.27 6.74 37.14
CA PHE A 21 0.23 5.97 36.46
C PHE A 21 0.73 4.59 36.03
N LEU A 22 1.94 4.55 35.46
CA LEU A 22 2.58 3.29 35.06
C LEU A 22 2.85 2.39 36.28
N PHE A 23 3.34 2.95 37.38
CA PHE A 23 3.53 2.21 38.64
C PHE A 23 2.22 1.69 39.21
N GLY A 24 1.13 2.49 39.15
CA GLY A 24 -0.21 2.08 39.53
C GLY A 24 -0.74 0.90 38.71
N ILE A 25 -0.48 0.88 37.40
CA ILE A 25 -0.85 -0.24 36.53
C ILE A 25 -0.01 -1.49 36.88
N LEU A 26 1.28 -1.34 37.09
CA LEU A 26 2.20 -2.45 37.42
C LEU A 26 1.93 -3.07 38.80
N SER A 27 1.38 -2.28 39.73
CA SER A 27 1.00 -2.76 41.06
C SER A 27 -0.30 -3.58 41.07
N GLN A 28 -1.07 -3.56 39.97
CA GLN A 28 -2.32 -4.33 39.82
C GLN A 28 -2.10 -5.54 38.88
N PRO A 29 -1.81 -6.75 39.40
CA PRO A 29 -1.41 -7.88 38.56
C PRO A 29 -2.48 -8.29 37.56
N LYS A 30 -3.76 -8.07 37.83
CA LYS A 30 -4.86 -8.36 36.91
C LYS A 30 -4.86 -7.39 35.69
N ILE A 31 -4.60 -6.11 35.94
CA ILE A 31 -4.54 -5.08 34.86
C ILE A 31 -3.30 -5.32 34.00
N PHE A 32 -2.15 -5.60 34.63
CA PHE A 32 -0.92 -5.94 33.92
C PHE A 32 -1.09 -7.17 33.02
N LEU A 33 -1.68 -8.26 33.55
CA LEU A 33 -1.96 -9.46 32.77
C LEU A 33 -2.90 -9.20 31.60
N PHE A 34 -3.95 -8.39 31.79
CA PHE A 34 -4.88 -8.01 30.72
C PHE A 34 -4.19 -7.22 29.62
N LEU A 35 -3.38 -6.22 29.96
CA LEU A 35 -2.61 -5.45 28.98
C LEU A 35 -1.57 -6.30 28.24
N LEU A 36 -0.93 -7.24 28.94
CA LEU A 36 0.00 -8.19 28.34
C LEU A 36 -0.70 -9.10 27.31
N LEU A 37 -1.89 -9.59 27.61
CA LEU A 37 -2.68 -10.39 26.67
C LEU A 37 -3.09 -9.59 25.43
N ILE A 38 -3.47 -8.32 25.58
CA ILE A 38 -3.76 -7.42 24.45
C ILE A 38 -2.50 -7.23 23.60
N ALA A 39 -1.34 -6.98 24.23
CA ALA A 39 -0.07 -6.80 23.53
C ALA A 39 0.32 -8.07 22.74
N ILE A 40 0.20 -9.25 23.36
CA ILE A 40 0.45 -10.52 22.66
C ILE A 40 -0.53 -10.71 21.51
N GLY A 41 -1.82 -10.47 21.72
CA GLY A 41 -2.86 -10.57 20.67
C GLY A 41 -2.57 -9.65 19.48
N THR A 42 -2.15 -8.42 19.74
CA THR A 42 -1.78 -7.46 18.66
C THR A 42 -0.53 -7.92 17.91
N ILE A 43 0.50 -8.42 18.60
CA ILE A 43 1.71 -8.97 17.97
C ILE A 43 1.35 -10.18 17.08
N VAL A 44 0.58 -11.13 17.61
CA VAL A 44 0.13 -12.32 16.86
C VAL A 44 -0.65 -11.90 15.62
N PHE A 45 -1.57 -10.93 15.75
CA PHE A 45 -2.34 -10.40 14.64
C PHE A 45 -1.46 -9.76 13.56
N ILE A 46 -0.46 -8.95 13.96
CA ILE A 46 0.49 -8.31 13.04
C ILE A 46 1.32 -9.38 12.30
N VAL A 47 1.83 -10.38 13.04
CA VAL A 47 2.62 -11.48 12.47
C VAL A 47 1.76 -12.32 11.52
N TYR A 48 0.53 -12.65 11.91
CA TYR A 48 -0.42 -13.37 11.05
C TYR A 48 -0.68 -12.63 9.73
N ARG A 49 -0.95 -11.31 9.81
CA ARG A 49 -1.13 -10.47 8.60
C ARG A 49 0.12 -10.45 7.72
N LYS A 50 1.31 -10.36 8.32
CA LYS A 50 2.59 -10.40 7.60
C LYS A 50 2.80 -11.73 6.88
N ILE A 51 2.57 -12.85 7.57
CA ILE A 51 2.68 -14.19 6.99
C ILE A 51 1.66 -14.40 5.86
N LYS A 52 0.41 -13.95 6.05
CA LYS A 52 -0.63 -14.04 5.01
C LYS A 52 -0.23 -13.25 3.75
N ARG A 53 0.35 -12.04 3.92
CA ARG A 53 0.87 -11.24 2.79
C ARG A 53 2.02 -11.94 2.06
N LEU A 54 3.00 -12.47 2.79
CA LEU A 54 4.14 -13.20 2.19
C LEU A 54 3.67 -14.46 1.44
N LYS A 55 2.69 -15.18 1.99
CA LYS A 55 2.10 -16.34 1.29
C LYS A 55 1.38 -15.94 0.01
N MET A 56 0.76 -14.76 -0.03
CA MET A 56 0.08 -14.26 -1.23
C MET A 56 1.08 -14.03 -2.38
N ILE A 57 2.27 -13.46 -2.10
CA ILE A 57 3.32 -13.25 -3.12
C ILE A 57 3.93 -14.58 -3.55
N LYS A 58 4.34 -15.44 -2.60
CA LYS A 58 4.98 -16.73 -2.89
C LYS A 58 4.09 -17.73 -3.66
N ARG A 59 2.77 -17.62 -3.52
CA ARG A 59 1.79 -18.46 -4.24
C ARG A 59 1.36 -17.88 -5.58
N SER A 60 1.61 -16.61 -5.86
CA SER A 60 1.10 -15.95 -7.06
C SER A 60 1.88 -16.36 -8.29
N ASN A 61 1.70 -17.63 -8.70
CA ASN A 61 1.86 -17.99 -10.10
C ASN A 61 0.86 -17.13 -10.91
N ILE A 62 1.24 -16.71 -12.10
CA ILE A 62 0.38 -15.91 -12.99
C ILE A 62 -1.03 -16.51 -13.17
N LYS A 63 -1.16 -17.84 -13.11
CA LYS A 63 -2.44 -18.55 -13.14
C LYS A 63 -3.37 -18.20 -11.96
N GLU A 64 -2.82 -17.95 -10.77
CA GLU A 64 -3.60 -17.52 -9.62
C GLU A 64 -4.05 -16.07 -9.76
N ILE A 65 -3.21 -15.22 -10.38
CA ILE A 65 -3.57 -13.83 -10.68
C ILE A 65 -4.71 -13.77 -11.69
N ASP A 66 -4.74 -14.67 -12.66
CA ASP A 66 -5.77 -14.73 -13.71
C ASP A 66 -7.18 -15.03 -13.17
N VAL A 67 -7.29 -15.64 -11.99
CA VAL A 67 -8.60 -15.97 -11.37
C VAL A 67 -8.99 -14.98 -10.26
N MET A 68 -8.15 -13.99 -9.92
CA MET A 68 -8.47 -12.96 -8.95
C MET A 68 -9.62 -12.08 -9.44
N ASN A 69 -10.44 -11.56 -8.52
CA ASN A 69 -11.31 -10.43 -8.82
C ASN A 69 -10.51 -9.11 -8.79
N GLY A 70 -11.15 -7.98 -9.17
CA GLY A 70 -10.48 -6.67 -9.23
C GLY A 70 -9.84 -6.26 -7.89
N ALA A 71 -10.61 -6.34 -6.80
CA ALA A 71 -10.13 -5.94 -5.47
C ALA A 71 -8.99 -6.86 -4.95
N GLU A 72 -9.03 -8.15 -5.28
CA GLU A 72 -7.95 -9.08 -4.97
C GLU A 72 -6.68 -8.73 -5.73
N PHE A 73 -6.80 -8.33 -7.00
CA PHE A 73 -5.68 -7.91 -7.82
C PHE A 73 -5.06 -6.59 -7.33
N GLU A 74 -5.88 -5.60 -6.94
CA GLU A 74 -5.40 -4.36 -6.31
C GLU A 74 -4.63 -4.65 -5.01
N ASN A 75 -5.19 -5.51 -4.15
CA ASN A 75 -4.52 -5.93 -2.92
C ASN A 75 -3.22 -6.69 -3.19
N TYR A 76 -3.20 -7.53 -4.22
CA TYR A 76 -1.99 -8.22 -4.67
C TYR A 76 -0.91 -7.21 -5.11
N LEU A 77 -1.26 -6.22 -5.92
CA LEU A 77 -0.34 -5.16 -6.35
C LEU A 77 0.18 -4.31 -5.18
N ASP A 78 -0.68 -3.99 -4.20
CA ASP A 78 -0.26 -3.31 -2.97
C ASP A 78 0.86 -4.07 -2.27
N VAL A 79 0.69 -5.39 -2.13
CA VAL A 79 1.68 -6.25 -1.47
C VAL A 79 2.95 -6.40 -2.33
N LEU A 80 2.80 -6.59 -3.64
CA LEU A 80 3.90 -6.71 -4.58
C LEU A 80 4.78 -5.45 -4.58
N PHE A 81 4.19 -4.27 -4.77
CA PHE A 81 4.95 -3.03 -4.79
C PHE A 81 5.63 -2.74 -3.45
N LYS A 82 5.00 -3.07 -2.32
CA LYS A 82 5.65 -2.98 -1.00
C LYS A 82 6.88 -3.88 -0.88
N SER A 83 6.82 -5.09 -1.43
CA SER A 83 7.92 -6.05 -1.34
C SER A 83 9.15 -5.62 -2.15
N ILE A 84 8.95 -4.87 -3.24
CA ILE A 84 10.02 -4.33 -4.07
C ILE A 84 10.41 -2.87 -3.72
N GLY A 85 9.99 -2.42 -2.52
CA GLY A 85 10.48 -1.21 -1.88
C GLY A 85 9.70 0.07 -2.16
N TYR A 86 8.45 -0.02 -2.68
CA TYR A 86 7.56 1.14 -2.76
C TYR A 86 6.77 1.32 -1.46
N LYS A 87 6.52 2.58 -1.09
CA LYS A 87 5.42 2.93 -0.18
C LYS A 87 4.14 2.96 -0.98
N THR A 88 3.08 2.30 -0.54
CA THR A 88 1.83 2.19 -1.29
C THR A 88 0.64 2.62 -0.45
N LYS A 89 -0.37 3.17 -1.12
CA LYS A 89 -1.67 3.51 -0.56
C LYS A 89 -2.73 3.09 -1.57
N VAL A 90 -3.61 2.17 -1.20
CA VAL A 90 -4.81 1.82 -1.97
C VAL A 90 -5.79 2.99 -1.86
N THR A 91 -6.39 3.39 -2.98
CA THR A 91 -7.42 4.44 -3.01
C THR A 91 -8.78 3.89 -2.57
N PRO A 92 -9.73 4.72 -2.19
CA PRO A 92 -11.09 4.27 -1.92
C PRO A 92 -11.73 3.68 -3.18
N THR A 93 -12.53 2.63 -3.05
CA THR A 93 -13.23 1.96 -4.16
C THR A 93 -14.21 2.89 -4.92
N SER A 94 -14.69 3.94 -4.26
CA SER A 94 -15.51 4.99 -4.85
C SER A 94 -14.73 6.31 -4.88
N ARG A 95 -14.80 7.04 -6.01
CA ARG A 95 -14.08 8.32 -6.22
C ARG A 95 -12.55 8.14 -6.22
N ASP A 96 -12.07 7.09 -6.87
CA ASP A 96 -10.65 6.81 -7.07
C ASP A 96 -9.99 7.69 -8.13
N TYR A 97 -10.82 8.45 -8.87
CA TYR A 97 -10.42 9.37 -9.95
C TYR A 97 -9.54 8.71 -11.01
N GLY A 98 -9.64 7.37 -11.16
CA GLY A 98 -8.93 6.60 -12.16
C GLY A 98 -7.55 6.08 -11.73
N ALA A 99 -7.31 5.98 -10.41
CA ALA A 99 -6.15 5.26 -9.87
C ALA A 99 -6.57 4.40 -8.69
N ASP A 100 -6.23 3.12 -8.71
CA ASP A 100 -6.51 2.15 -7.66
C ASP A 100 -5.43 2.17 -6.57
N LEU A 101 -4.19 2.54 -6.92
CA LEU A 101 -3.11 2.69 -5.96
C LEU A 101 -2.30 3.97 -6.24
N ILE A 102 -1.79 4.56 -5.17
CA ILE A 102 -0.74 5.57 -5.23
C ILE A 102 0.52 4.94 -4.62
N ILE A 103 1.58 4.87 -5.42
CA ILE A 103 2.85 4.30 -4.96
C ILE A 103 3.95 5.36 -4.97
N THR A 104 4.93 5.24 -4.08
CA THR A 104 6.03 6.22 -3.97
C THR A 104 7.35 5.50 -3.73
N LYS A 105 8.37 5.86 -4.51
CA LYS A 105 9.75 5.40 -4.32
C LYS A 105 10.70 6.54 -4.69
N ASN A 106 11.73 6.79 -3.88
CA ASN A 106 12.71 7.86 -4.09
C ASN A 106 12.06 9.24 -4.34
N SER A 107 11.01 9.55 -3.56
CA SER A 107 10.21 10.78 -3.67
C SER A 107 9.38 10.91 -4.96
N ILE A 108 9.42 9.96 -5.88
CA ILE A 108 8.58 9.92 -7.09
C ILE A 108 7.26 9.27 -6.73
N LYS A 109 6.17 10.01 -6.90
CA LYS A 109 4.79 9.53 -6.71
C LYS A 109 4.23 9.08 -8.06
N ILE A 110 3.62 7.92 -8.07
CA ILE A 110 3.08 7.26 -9.27
C ILE A 110 1.62 6.91 -9.01
N ALA A 111 0.73 7.33 -9.90
CA ALA A 111 -0.66 6.91 -9.92
C ALA A 111 -0.75 5.59 -10.71
N VAL A 112 -1.38 4.58 -10.14
CA VAL A 112 -1.47 3.24 -10.74
C VAL A 112 -2.92 2.84 -10.91
N GLN A 113 -3.30 2.49 -12.15
CA GLN A 113 -4.57 1.85 -12.48
C GLN A 113 -4.34 0.35 -12.67
N ALA A 114 -5.09 -0.47 -11.96
CA ALA A 114 -5.06 -1.92 -12.04
C ALA A 114 -6.19 -2.44 -12.93
N LYS A 115 -5.89 -3.33 -13.86
CA LYS A 115 -6.89 -3.98 -14.72
C LYS A 115 -6.66 -5.48 -14.77
N ARG A 116 -7.45 -6.25 -13.99
CA ARG A 116 -7.48 -7.70 -14.07
C ARG A 116 -8.55 -8.10 -15.08
N TYR A 117 -8.14 -8.37 -16.31
CA TYR A 117 -9.03 -8.72 -17.41
C TYR A 117 -8.64 -10.04 -18.06
N SER A 118 -9.64 -10.75 -18.61
CA SER A 118 -9.43 -11.92 -19.48
C SER A 118 -9.05 -11.52 -20.91
N GLU A 119 -9.31 -10.27 -21.29
CA GLU A 119 -9.02 -9.71 -22.60
C GLU A 119 -7.96 -8.62 -22.53
N LYS A 120 -7.48 -8.18 -23.73
CA LYS A 120 -6.50 -7.09 -23.81
C LYS A 120 -7.09 -5.77 -23.31
N VAL A 121 -6.28 -5.03 -22.56
CA VAL A 121 -6.66 -3.73 -21.98
C VAL A 121 -6.61 -2.65 -23.04
N GLY A 122 -7.72 -1.91 -23.19
CA GLY A 122 -7.89 -0.84 -24.17
C GLY A 122 -7.47 0.55 -23.65
N ILE A 123 -7.77 1.56 -24.46
CA ILE A 123 -7.41 2.98 -24.24
C ILE A 123 -8.01 3.56 -22.95
N SER A 124 -9.17 3.08 -22.52
CA SER A 124 -9.89 3.63 -21.36
C SER A 124 -9.06 3.60 -20.07
N ALA A 125 -8.27 2.55 -19.84
CA ALA A 125 -7.40 2.46 -18.66
C ALA A 125 -6.29 3.53 -18.69
N VAL A 126 -5.74 3.82 -19.86
CA VAL A 126 -4.73 4.88 -20.05
C VAL A 126 -5.34 6.26 -19.81
N GLN A 127 -6.55 6.51 -20.32
CA GLN A 127 -7.28 7.76 -20.10
C GLN A 127 -7.58 7.98 -18.61
N GLN A 128 -8.05 6.93 -17.91
CA GLN A 128 -8.36 6.98 -16.48
C GLN A 128 -7.12 7.39 -15.66
N VAL A 129 -6.00 6.68 -15.83
CA VAL A 129 -4.78 6.96 -15.05
C VAL A 129 -4.14 8.29 -15.41
N SER A 130 -4.30 8.75 -16.65
CA SER A 130 -3.81 10.08 -17.06
C SER A 130 -4.53 11.20 -16.29
N GLY A 131 -5.85 11.08 -16.10
CA GLY A 131 -6.62 11.99 -15.24
C GLY A 131 -6.19 11.90 -13.78
N ALA A 132 -6.01 10.69 -13.27
CA ALA A 132 -5.56 10.45 -11.92
C ALA A 132 -4.19 11.06 -11.61
N LYS A 133 -3.27 11.04 -12.56
CA LYS A 133 -1.94 11.66 -12.43
C LYS A 133 -2.03 13.12 -11.98
N SER A 134 -2.88 13.89 -12.63
CA SER A 134 -3.10 15.31 -12.30
C SER A 134 -3.79 15.48 -10.96
N TYR A 135 -4.85 14.72 -10.71
CA TYR A 135 -5.63 14.80 -9.46
C TYR A 135 -4.79 14.49 -8.21
N TYR A 136 -3.96 13.45 -8.27
CA TYR A 136 -3.12 13.05 -7.15
C TYR A 136 -1.76 13.77 -7.10
N HIS A 137 -1.50 14.73 -8.00
CA HIS A 137 -0.20 15.40 -8.13
C HIS A 137 0.95 14.38 -8.23
N ALA A 138 0.74 13.34 -9.05
CA ALA A 138 1.76 12.33 -9.31
C ALA A 138 2.69 12.74 -10.45
N GLN A 139 3.97 12.36 -10.37
CA GLN A 139 4.96 12.60 -11.40
C GLN A 139 4.80 11.62 -12.56
N GLU A 140 4.36 10.38 -12.24
CA GLU A 140 4.16 9.32 -13.23
C GLU A 140 2.76 8.71 -13.10
N ALA A 141 2.34 8.03 -14.17
CA ALA A 141 1.12 7.24 -14.21
C ALA A 141 1.40 5.89 -14.85
N TRP A 142 0.90 4.82 -14.25
CA TRP A 142 1.07 3.46 -14.76
C TRP A 142 -0.27 2.74 -14.87
N VAL A 143 -0.39 1.89 -15.91
CA VAL A 143 -1.44 0.88 -15.98
C VAL A 143 -0.80 -0.49 -15.77
N VAL A 144 -1.34 -1.29 -14.85
CA VAL A 144 -0.88 -2.65 -14.56
C VAL A 144 -1.98 -3.64 -14.89
N THR A 145 -1.63 -4.71 -15.61
CA THR A 145 -2.61 -5.76 -15.97
C THR A 145 -1.99 -7.15 -15.89
N ASN A 146 -2.83 -8.17 -15.66
CA ASN A 146 -2.48 -9.57 -15.80
C ASN A 146 -2.46 -10.05 -17.26
N ASN A 147 -2.83 -9.19 -18.21
CA ASN A 147 -2.94 -9.49 -19.64
C ASN A 147 -2.06 -8.52 -20.46
N TYR A 148 -2.35 -8.38 -21.73
CA TYR A 148 -1.64 -7.50 -22.64
C TYR A 148 -2.46 -6.26 -22.99
N PHE A 149 -1.83 -5.28 -23.61
CA PHE A 149 -2.47 -4.05 -24.09
C PHE A 149 -2.80 -4.15 -25.59
N THR A 150 -3.86 -3.46 -26.00
CA THR A 150 -4.16 -3.25 -27.41
C THR A 150 -3.14 -2.27 -28.03
N GLU A 151 -2.93 -2.34 -29.34
CA GLU A 151 -2.04 -1.39 -30.02
C GLU A 151 -2.48 0.08 -29.89
N PRO A 152 -3.79 0.43 -29.95
CA PRO A 152 -4.23 1.78 -29.64
C PRO A 152 -3.88 2.23 -28.20
N ALA A 153 -4.00 1.33 -27.20
CA ALA A 153 -3.63 1.64 -25.82
C ALA A 153 -2.12 1.92 -25.68
N LYS A 154 -1.27 1.15 -26.34
CA LYS A 154 0.19 1.38 -26.35
C LYS A 154 0.55 2.72 -26.97
N LYS A 155 -0.07 3.07 -28.12
CA LYS A 155 0.15 4.37 -28.78
C LYS A 155 -0.28 5.54 -27.89
N LEU A 156 -1.45 5.43 -27.25
CA LEU A 156 -1.96 6.47 -26.35
C LEU A 156 -1.07 6.60 -25.10
N ALA A 157 -0.61 5.49 -24.54
CA ALA A 157 0.28 5.50 -23.38
C ALA A 157 1.61 6.18 -23.69
N ALA A 158 2.20 5.90 -24.86
CA ALA A 158 3.42 6.57 -25.30
C ALA A 158 3.22 8.09 -25.45
N ALA A 159 2.11 8.52 -26.06
CA ALA A 159 1.79 9.94 -26.23
C ALA A 159 1.58 10.69 -24.92
N ASN A 160 1.06 10.01 -23.87
CA ASN A 160 0.76 10.59 -22.56
C ASN A 160 1.84 10.31 -21.50
N ASN A 161 2.97 9.69 -21.85
CA ASN A 161 4.00 9.26 -20.91
C ASN A 161 3.43 8.41 -19.77
N VAL A 162 2.57 7.43 -20.12
CA VAL A 162 2.01 6.45 -19.18
C VAL A 162 2.79 5.16 -19.27
N GLY A 163 3.30 4.67 -18.13
CA GLY A 163 3.97 3.40 -18.03
C GLY A 163 2.98 2.24 -18.18
N LEU A 164 3.34 1.22 -18.97
CA LEU A 164 2.56 0.01 -19.13
C LEU A 164 3.29 -1.19 -18.51
N ILE A 165 2.64 -1.84 -17.58
CA ILE A 165 3.07 -3.10 -16.95
C ILE A 165 2.08 -4.18 -17.38
N ASP A 166 2.46 -4.91 -18.42
CA ASP A 166 1.73 -6.04 -18.96
C ASP A 166 2.06 -7.34 -18.19
N ARG A 167 1.49 -8.45 -18.65
CA ARG A 167 1.68 -9.78 -18.09
C ARG A 167 3.15 -10.13 -17.88
N ASP A 168 4.00 -9.92 -18.87
CA ASP A 168 5.40 -10.33 -18.83
C ASP A 168 6.20 -9.48 -17.83
N LYS A 169 5.97 -8.18 -17.82
CA LYS A 169 6.57 -7.27 -16.82
C LYS A 169 6.05 -7.57 -15.41
N LEU A 170 4.77 -7.91 -15.26
CA LEU A 170 4.19 -8.27 -13.96
C LEU A 170 4.84 -9.54 -13.41
N ILE A 171 5.08 -10.55 -14.25
CA ILE A 171 5.81 -11.77 -13.88
C ILE A 171 7.25 -11.43 -13.44
N GLN A 172 7.95 -10.57 -14.17
CA GLN A 172 9.30 -10.13 -13.82
C GLN A 172 9.34 -9.40 -12.47
N LEU A 173 8.39 -8.48 -12.23
CA LEU A 173 8.28 -7.78 -10.95
C LEU A 173 7.97 -8.76 -9.79
N SER A 174 7.11 -9.75 -10.04
CA SER A 174 6.78 -10.78 -9.05
C SER A 174 8.00 -11.64 -8.69
N ALA A 175 8.86 -11.93 -9.66
CA ALA A 175 10.10 -12.67 -9.43
C ALA A 175 11.12 -11.89 -8.58
N GLN A 176 11.14 -10.55 -8.67
CA GLN A 176 11.98 -9.69 -7.84
C GLN A 176 11.52 -9.63 -6.37
N ALA A 177 10.28 -10.00 -6.10
CA ALA A 177 9.68 -9.97 -4.77
C ALA A 177 9.93 -11.25 -3.94
N ASN A 178 10.46 -12.29 -4.57
CA ASN A 178 10.80 -13.58 -3.98
C ASN A 178 12.29 -13.64 -3.67
#